data_a06d6146fe261f21fc73f3f0a837a7d0
#
_entry.id   a06d6146fe261f21fc73f3f0a837a7d0
#
_cell.length_a   1.000
_cell.length_b   1.000
_cell.length_c   1.000
_cell.angle_alpha   90.00
_cell.angle_beta   90.00
_cell.angle_gamma   90.00
#
_symmetry.space_group_name_H-M   'P 1'
#
loop_
_entity.id
_entity.type
_entity.pdbx_description
1 polymer ?
#
loop_
_entity_poly.entity_id
_entity_poly.type
_entity_poly.pdbx_seq_one_letter_code
_entity_poly.pdbx_strand_id
1 'polypeptide(L)'
;MYNQKSSMTVRYEINPPKISDDGQDVRNVLFERIETISSVCNGIHLTDSVLGIPRVSPFEIAKQIRESDKNIKLTCSLRVRDKNLNDIEKIVEQSVGTVDGILVLMGDKSDAMSSKVELIPSQVVKTLNDNGLGK
;
A
#
# COMPACT_ATOMS: atom_id res chain seq x y z
N MET A 1 -10.89 -27.63 28.43
CA MET A 1 -11.17 -26.21 28.13
C MET A 1 -9.98 -25.62 27.39
N TYR A 2 -10.18 -25.28 26.14
CA TYR A 2 -9.10 -24.76 25.30
C TYR A 2 -8.99 -23.25 25.48
N ASN A 3 -7.92 -22.82 26.16
CA ASN A 3 -7.52 -21.41 26.06
C ASN A 3 -7.02 -21.15 24.64
N GLN A 4 -7.91 -20.80 23.75
CA GLN A 4 -7.49 -20.13 22.54
C GLN A 4 -6.94 -18.76 22.93
N LYS A 5 -5.62 -18.68 23.07
CA LYS A 5 -4.97 -17.37 23.06
C LYS A 5 -5.26 -16.77 21.70
N SER A 6 -6.15 -15.76 21.67
CA SER A 6 -6.32 -14.94 20.47
C SER A 6 -4.96 -14.34 20.14
N SER A 7 -4.39 -14.73 19.00
CA SER A 7 -3.13 -14.17 18.53
C SER A 7 -3.40 -12.79 17.91
N MET A 8 -2.74 -11.78 18.46
CA MET A 8 -2.75 -10.45 17.86
C MET A 8 -1.86 -10.44 16.63
N THR A 9 -2.36 -9.86 15.54
CA THR A 9 -1.56 -9.62 14.34
C THR A 9 -0.83 -8.29 14.48
N VAL A 10 0.48 -8.30 14.31
CA VAL A 10 1.30 -7.10 14.33
C VAL A 10 1.80 -6.81 12.92
N ARG A 11 1.52 -5.63 12.41
CA ARG A 11 2.01 -5.16 11.12
C ARG A 11 2.92 -3.96 11.31
N TYR A 12 3.95 -3.88 10.50
CA TYR A 12 4.88 -2.77 10.48
C TYR A 12 4.57 -1.85 9.29
N GLU A 13 4.42 -0.56 9.58
CA GLU A 13 4.17 0.44 8.54
C GLU A 13 5.48 0.97 7.97
N ILE A 14 5.55 1.02 6.64
CA ILE A 14 6.70 1.55 5.91
C ILE A 14 6.23 2.62 4.93
N ASN A 15 6.93 3.75 4.94
CA ASN A 15 6.77 4.78 3.92
C ASN A 15 7.70 4.48 2.74
N PRO A 16 7.19 4.34 1.51
CA PRO A 16 8.05 4.28 0.33
C PRO A 16 8.95 5.51 0.22
N PRO A 17 10.07 5.43 -0.51
CA PRO A 17 10.96 6.57 -0.69
C PRO A 17 10.24 7.75 -1.32
N LYS A 18 10.64 8.97 -0.94
CA LYS A 18 10.22 10.17 -1.66
C LYS A 18 10.75 10.10 -3.10
N ILE A 19 9.96 10.57 -4.05
CA ILE A 19 10.38 10.57 -5.46
C ILE A 19 11.69 11.36 -5.63
N SER A 20 11.84 12.47 -4.89
CA SER A 20 13.06 13.31 -4.94
C SER A 20 14.32 12.60 -4.42
N ASP A 21 14.16 11.61 -3.57
CA ASP A 21 15.27 10.90 -2.92
C ASP A 21 15.44 9.46 -3.44
N ASP A 22 14.59 9.03 -4.37
CA ASP A 22 14.62 7.66 -4.87
C ASP A 22 15.91 7.36 -5.64
N GLY A 23 16.54 6.25 -5.27
CA GLY A 23 17.75 5.77 -5.89
C GLY A 23 18.11 4.40 -5.34
N GLN A 24 19.10 3.75 -5.95
CA GLN A 24 19.47 2.38 -5.58
C GLN A 24 19.90 2.25 -4.12
N ASP A 25 20.66 3.22 -3.60
CA ASP A 25 21.14 3.19 -2.21
C ASP A 25 19.99 3.29 -1.21
N VAL A 26 19.02 4.18 -1.47
CA VAL A 26 17.82 4.34 -0.63
C VAL A 26 16.99 3.06 -0.66
N ARG A 27 16.81 2.46 -1.81
CA ARG A 27 16.08 1.19 -1.96
C ARG A 27 16.80 0.04 -1.27
N ASN A 28 18.12 -0.05 -1.36
CA ASN A 28 18.89 -1.07 -0.67
C ASN A 28 18.70 -1.01 0.85
N VAL A 29 18.77 0.19 1.43
CA VAL A 29 18.51 0.40 2.87
C VAL A 29 17.08 0.00 3.24
N LEU A 30 16.11 0.36 2.40
CA LEU A 30 14.72 -0.01 2.60
C LEU A 30 14.53 -1.53 2.63
N PHE A 31 15.09 -2.25 1.65
CA PHE A 31 14.95 -3.69 1.55
C PHE A 31 15.69 -4.46 2.65
N GLU A 32 16.84 -3.97 3.11
CA GLU A 32 17.52 -4.51 4.29
C GLU A 32 16.63 -4.40 5.54
N ARG A 33 15.98 -3.26 5.71
CA ARG A 33 15.02 -3.05 6.81
C ARG A 33 13.84 -4.01 6.71
N ILE A 34 13.29 -4.16 5.51
CA ILE A 34 12.17 -5.08 5.26
C ILE A 34 12.54 -6.51 5.61
N GLU A 35 13.72 -6.96 5.21
CA GLU A 35 14.20 -8.29 5.52
C GLU A 35 14.31 -8.52 7.03
N THR A 36 14.86 -7.55 7.76
CA THR A 36 14.96 -7.62 9.22
C THR A 36 13.59 -7.66 9.88
N ILE A 37 12.66 -6.80 9.45
CA ILE A 37 11.33 -6.67 10.04
C ILE A 37 10.46 -7.89 9.72
N SER A 38 10.57 -8.45 8.52
CA SER A 38 9.72 -9.57 8.10
C SER A 38 9.91 -10.82 8.92
N SER A 39 11.03 -10.94 9.64
CA SER A 39 11.27 -12.05 10.57
C SER A 39 10.58 -11.87 11.93
N VAL A 40 10.13 -10.67 12.27
CA VAL A 40 9.60 -10.35 13.62
C VAL A 40 8.18 -9.79 13.63
N CYS A 41 7.56 -9.57 12.48
CA CYS A 41 6.18 -9.11 12.37
C CYS A 41 5.34 -10.02 11.48
N ASN A 42 4.01 -9.88 11.57
CA ASN A 42 3.07 -10.69 10.78
C ASN A 42 2.88 -10.17 9.36
N GLY A 43 3.20 -8.92 9.11
CA GLY A 43 3.03 -8.31 7.81
C GLY A 43 3.54 -6.88 7.75
N ILE A 44 3.54 -6.35 6.55
CA ILE A 44 3.99 -5.00 6.26
C ILE A 44 2.84 -4.22 5.61
N HIS A 45 2.67 -2.98 6.08
CA HIS A 45 1.76 -2.02 5.46
C HIS A 45 2.56 -0.90 4.79
N LEU A 46 2.31 -0.68 3.52
CA LEU A 46 2.98 0.36 2.73
C LEU A 46 2.04 1.54 2.55
N THR A 47 2.50 2.73 2.92
CA THR A 47 1.72 3.96 2.83
C THR A 47 1.77 4.60 1.45
N ASP A 48 0.82 5.46 1.14
CA ASP A 48 0.75 6.20 -0.11
C ASP A 48 0.87 7.70 0.15
N SER A 49 2.00 8.27 -0.20
CA SER A 49 2.27 9.72 -0.18
C SER A 49 1.80 10.45 1.07
N VAL A 50 2.23 9.96 2.24
CA VAL A 50 1.92 10.54 3.56
C VAL A 50 2.27 12.03 3.58
N LEU A 51 1.43 12.83 4.21
CA LEU A 51 1.52 14.30 4.27
C LEU A 51 1.49 14.98 2.90
N GLY A 52 0.97 14.30 1.89
CA GLY A 52 0.92 14.84 0.53
C GLY A 52 2.28 14.99 -0.15
N ILE A 53 3.32 14.37 0.39
CA ILE A 53 4.65 14.37 -0.22
C ILE A 53 4.70 13.24 -1.26
N PRO A 54 5.02 13.54 -2.54
CA PRO A 54 5.10 12.52 -3.58
C PRO A 54 6.14 11.44 -3.24
N ARG A 55 5.69 10.19 -3.26
CA ARG A 55 6.51 9.01 -2.99
C ARG A 55 6.37 7.98 -4.10
N VAL A 56 7.33 7.09 -4.16
CA VAL A 56 7.23 5.90 -5.01
C VAL A 56 5.95 5.15 -4.66
N SER A 57 5.27 4.59 -5.66
CA SER A 57 4.03 3.86 -5.45
C SER A 57 4.23 2.70 -4.46
N PRO A 58 3.36 2.57 -3.44
CA PRO A 58 3.42 1.43 -2.52
C PRO A 58 3.24 0.09 -3.24
N PHE A 59 2.51 0.07 -4.34
CA PHE A 59 2.29 -1.14 -5.13
C PHE A 59 3.55 -1.59 -5.87
N GLU A 60 4.39 -0.65 -6.31
CA GLU A 60 5.70 -0.95 -6.89
C GLU A 60 6.62 -1.60 -5.86
N ILE A 61 6.69 -1.03 -4.67
CA ILE A 61 7.50 -1.59 -3.57
C ILE A 61 6.95 -2.96 -3.15
N ALA A 62 5.63 -3.10 -3.03
CA ALA A 62 4.99 -4.38 -2.71
C ALA A 62 5.35 -5.48 -3.72
N LYS A 63 5.38 -5.15 -5.00
CA LYS A 63 5.77 -6.09 -6.05
C LYS A 63 7.19 -6.59 -5.85
N GLN A 64 8.13 -5.69 -5.56
CA GLN A 64 9.53 -6.05 -5.29
C GLN A 64 9.66 -6.91 -4.03
N ILE A 65 8.91 -6.60 -2.96
CA ILE A 65 8.89 -7.43 -1.75
C ILE A 65 8.36 -8.84 -2.08
N ARG A 66 7.28 -8.92 -2.84
CA ARG A 66 6.65 -10.21 -3.19
C ARG A 66 7.57 -11.09 -4.03
N GLU A 67 8.39 -10.51 -4.87
CA GLU A 67 9.39 -11.24 -5.67
C GLU A 67 10.45 -11.93 -4.78
N SER A 68 10.78 -11.34 -3.63
CA SER A 68 11.77 -11.90 -2.69
C SER A 68 11.16 -12.71 -1.55
N ASP A 69 9.91 -12.45 -1.16
CA ASP A 69 9.19 -13.16 -0.09
C ASP A 69 7.73 -13.39 -0.49
N LYS A 70 7.39 -14.63 -0.81
CA LYS A 70 6.05 -14.99 -1.28
C LYS A 70 5.03 -15.16 -0.15
N ASN A 71 5.46 -15.23 1.11
CA ASN A 71 4.60 -15.60 2.23
C ASN A 71 4.26 -14.43 3.16
N ILE A 72 4.98 -13.34 3.09
CA ILE A 72 4.70 -12.19 3.95
C ILE A 72 3.35 -11.56 3.61
N LYS A 73 2.60 -11.14 4.62
CA LYS A 73 1.35 -10.40 4.43
C LYS A 73 1.67 -8.96 4.05
N LEU A 74 1.14 -8.52 2.90
CA LEU A 74 1.33 -7.17 2.39
C LEU A 74 -0.01 -6.46 2.25
N THR A 75 -0.08 -5.25 2.78
CA THR A 75 -1.19 -4.34 2.53
C THR A 75 -0.65 -2.98 2.09
N CYS A 76 -1.40 -2.29 1.27
CA CYS A 76 -1.04 -0.98 0.77
C CYS A 76 -2.17 0.03 1.01
N SER A 77 -1.81 1.26 1.32
CA SER A 77 -2.75 2.36 1.22
C SER A 77 -2.94 2.76 -0.24
N LEU A 78 -4.15 3.11 -0.59
CA LEU A 78 -4.51 3.69 -1.88
C LEU A 78 -5.13 5.06 -1.65
N ARG A 79 -4.39 6.08 -2.00
CA ARG A 79 -4.81 7.47 -1.95
C ARG A 79 -5.70 7.78 -3.16
N VAL A 80 -6.91 8.27 -2.94
CA VAL A 80 -7.85 8.55 -4.04
C VAL A 80 -7.87 10.01 -4.48
N ARG A 81 -7.34 10.93 -3.68
CA ARG A 81 -7.44 12.38 -3.89
C ARG A 81 -6.95 12.85 -5.26
N ASP A 82 -5.89 12.26 -5.75
CA ASP A 82 -5.16 12.66 -6.95
C ASP A 82 -5.29 11.65 -8.10
N LYS A 83 -6.28 10.76 -8.00
CA LYS A 83 -6.52 9.70 -8.99
C LYS A 83 -7.94 9.75 -9.52
N ASN A 84 -8.14 9.31 -10.75
CA ASN A 84 -9.47 9.03 -11.28
C ASN A 84 -9.83 7.56 -11.06
N LEU A 85 -11.10 7.23 -11.22
CA LEU A 85 -11.60 5.87 -10.97
C LEU A 85 -10.94 4.83 -11.89
N ASN A 86 -10.69 5.20 -13.14
CA ASN A 86 -10.07 4.29 -14.11
C ASN A 86 -8.64 3.91 -13.72
N ASP A 87 -7.85 4.88 -13.22
CA ASP A 87 -6.50 4.62 -12.71
C ASP A 87 -6.54 3.72 -11.47
N ILE A 88 -7.52 3.95 -10.58
CA ILE A 88 -7.71 3.12 -9.37
C ILE A 88 -8.04 1.68 -9.75
N GLU A 89 -8.94 1.46 -10.69
CA GLU A 89 -9.29 0.12 -11.15
C GLU A 89 -8.07 -0.62 -11.71
N LYS A 90 -7.25 0.06 -12.52
CA LYS A 90 -6.01 -0.52 -13.06
C LYS A 90 -5.02 -0.89 -11.96
N ILE A 91 -4.83 -0.01 -10.96
CA ILE A 91 -3.94 -0.28 -9.83
C ILE A 91 -4.41 -1.53 -9.08
N VAL A 92 -5.70 -1.62 -8.78
CA VAL A 92 -6.27 -2.75 -8.05
C VAL A 92 -6.14 -4.05 -8.86
N GLU A 93 -6.46 -4.03 -10.13
CA GLU A 93 -6.32 -5.20 -11.01
C GLU A 93 -4.87 -5.70 -11.07
N GLN A 94 -3.91 -4.78 -11.20
CA GLN A 94 -2.49 -5.13 -11.26
C GLN A 94 -1.93 -5.60 -9.91
N SER A 95 -2.58 -5.28 -8.81
CA SER A 95 -2.15 -5.66 -7.46
C SER A 95 -2.63 -7.05 -7.03
N VAL A 96 -3.54 -7.65 -7.77
CA VAL A 96 -4.03 -9.01 -7.48
C VAL A 96 -2.86 -10.00 -7.52
N GLY A 97 -2.74 -10.82 -6.48
CA GLY A 97 -1.63 -11.75 -6.32
C GLY A 97 -0.35 -11.13 -5.75
N THR A 98 -0.27 -9.82 -5.66
CA THR A 98 0.87 -9.10 -5.06
C THR A 98 0.58 -8.69 -3.63
N VAL A 99 -0.55 -8.05 -3.39
CA VAL A 99 -0.97 -7.60 -2.04
C VAL A 99 -2.17 -8.37 -1.55
N ASP A 100 -2.26 -8.51 -0.23
CA ASP A 100 -3.35 -9.22 0.44
C ASP A 100 -4.53 -8.30 0.78
N GLY A 101 -4.31 -7.00 0.76
CA GLY A 101 -5.36 -6.02 1.04
C GLY A 101 -4.96 -4.59 0.72
N ILE A 102 -5.96 -3.76 0.52
CA ILE A 102 -5.80 -2.35 0.20
C ILE A 102 -6.63 -1.52 1.18
N LEU A 103 -6.00 -0.50 1.76
CA LEU A 103 -6.68 0.51 2.58
C LEU A 103 -6.96 1.74 1.71
N VAL A 104 -8.22 1.94 1.38
CA VAL A 104 -8.65 3.09 0.57
C VAL A 104 -8.83 4.30 1.47
N LEU A 105 -8.15 5.40 1.15
CA LEU A 105 -8.21 6.64 1.93
C LEU A 105 -8.18 7.88 1.04
N MET A 106 -8.67 9.01 1.57
CA MET A 106 -8.65 10.27 0.83
C MET A 106 -7.22 10.75 0.56
N GLY A 107 -6.38 10.73 1.57
CA GLY A 107 -5.03 11.29 1.54
C GLY A 107 -4.99 12.78 1.89
N ASP A 108 -3.83 13.24 2.33
CA ASP A 108 -3.60 14.62 2.68
C ASP A 108 -3.58 15.54 1.45
N LYS A 109 -4.01 16.79 1.61
CA LYS A 109 -3.86 17.80 0.57
C LYS A 109 -2.38 18.12 0.34
N SER A 110 -2.02 18.38 -0.91
CA SER A 110 -0.66 18.75 -1.29
C SER A 110 -0.66 19.72 -2.46
N ASP A 111 0.17 20.74 -2.36
CA ASP A 111 0.42 21.67 -3.49
C ASP A 111 1.27 21.03 -4.59
N ALA A 112 2.00 19.96 -4.26
CA ALA A 112 2.85 19.23 -5.20
C ALA A 112 2.09 18.20 -6.04
N MET A 113 0.84 17.89 -5.67
CA MET A 113 0.00 16.89 -6.34
C MET A 113 -1.31 17.52 -6.76
N SER A 114 -1.66 17.43 -8.05
CA SER A 114 -2.92 17.99 -8.55
C SER A 114 -4.11 17.09 -8.21
N SER A 115 -5.14 17.65 -7.57
CA SER A 115 -6.44 16.99 -7.40
C SER A 115 -7.28 17.23 -8.64
N LYS A 116 -7.46 16.22 -9.48
CA LYS A 116 -8.27 16.33 -10.72
C LYS A 116 -9.74 16.01 -10.50
N VAL A 117 -10.07 15.12 -9.58
CA VAL A 117 -11.43 14.66 -9.28
C VAL A 117 -11.53 14.36 -7.80
N GLU A 118 -12.57 14.85 -7.14
CA GLU A 118 -12.85 14.49 -5.75
C GLU A 118 -13.63 13.18 -5.71
N LEU A 119 -12.90 12.08 -5.52
CA LEU A 119 -13.49 10.78 -5.24
C LEU A 119 -13.70 10.62 -3.74
N ILE A 120 -14.83 10.01 -3.37
CA ILE A 120 -15.13 9.67 -1.99
C ILE A 120 -14.67 8.23 -1.75
N PRO A 121 -13.78 7.95 -0.77
CA PRO A 121 -13.23 6.61 -0.55
C PRO A 121 -14.27 5.52 -0.40
N SER A 122 -15.37 5.76 0.32
CA SER A 122 -16.44 4.78 0.50
C SER A 122 -17.14 4.41 -0.82
N GLN A 123 -17.30 5.37 -1.72
CA GLN A 123 -17.89 5.11 -3.04
C GLN A 123 -16.91 4.34 -3.94
N VAL A 124 -15.62 4.61 -3.81
CA VAL A 124 -14.58 3.85 -4.51
C VAL A 124 -14.60 2.39 -4.07
N VAL A 125 -14.63 2.13 -2.77
CA VAL A 125 -14.72 0.76 -2.22
C VAL A 125 -15.97 0.06 -2.76
N LYS A 126 -17.12 0.73 -2.76
CA LYS A 126 -18.36 0.18 -3.30
C LYS A 126 -18.22 -0.19 -4.78
N THR A 127 -17.68 0.70 -5.58
CA THR A 127 -17.47 0.46 -7.02
C THR A 127 -16.54 -0.72 -7.26
N LEU A 128 -15.43 -0.82 -6.53
CA LEU A 128 -14.49 -1.94 -6.64
C LEU A 128 -15.16 -3.27 -6.27
N ASN A 129 -15.96 -3.30 -5.23
CA ASN A 129 -16.73 -4.49 -4.85
C ASN A 129 -17.78 -4.87 -5.89
N ASP A 130 -18.51 -3.90 -6.43
CA ASP A 130 -19.52 -4.13 -7.48
C ASP A 130 -18.87 -4.70 -8.75
N ASN A 131 -17.63 -4.34 -9.03
CA ASN A 131 -16.85 -4.86 -10.16
C ASN A 131 -16.09 -6.17 -9.84
N GLY A 132 -16.28 -6.73 -8.65
CA GLY A 132 -15.65 -7.98 -8.24
C GLY A 132 -14.17 -7.87 -7.82
N LEU A 133 -13.61 -6.67 -7.78
CA LEU A 133 -12.19 -6.45 -7.47
C LEU A 133 -11.89 -6.50 -5.97
N GLY A 134 -12.87 -6.30 -5.12
CA GLY A 134 -12.71 -6.31 -3.66
C GLY A 134 -13.00 -7.67 -3.00
N LYS A 135 -13.10 -8.69 -3.77
CA LYS A 135 -13.43 -10.05 -3.26
C LYS A 135 -12.23 -10.97 -3.26
#